data_e3cb56550ea368998bf2a17bcc2012f0
#
_entry.id   e3cb56550ea368998bf2a17bcc2012f0
#
_cell.length_a   1.000
_cell.length_b   1.000
_cell.length_c   1.000
_cell.angle_alpha   90.00
_cell.angle_beta   90.00
_cell.angle_gamma   90.00
#
_symmetry.space_group_name_H-M   'P 1'
#
loop_
_entity.id
_entity.type
_entity.pdbx_description
1 polymer ?
#
loop_
_entity_poly.entity_id
_entity_poly.type
_entity_poly.pdbx_seq_one_letter_code
_entity_poly.pdbx_strand_id
1 'polypeptide(L)'
;MGGFVLLHTVAGEDRSTAEAAALAVFARMGMPAPRLLRGENYLLALYPKRQASEPALEQFPNGDFTCACGTLIYDAVLGTPAAAGFYRDYSRRSAPRDRAIGHYAVIMRKDGETAIIPDGFGAYLIFYDAAQRIASSSFLAVASALDRVTLGAQGACEYVFNGVVSGDATVFDEVLLAPVNATITVDERRLEIRRDPLHTPRTVSTAPFEATVERSMQILDQYFSTVVAR
;
A
#
# COMPACT_ATOMS: atom_id res chain seq x y z
N MET A 1 9.22 8.54 3.18
CA MET A 1 8.69 7.29 2.60
C MET A 1 8.13 7.62 1.23
N GLY A 2 8.25 6.72 0.25
CA GLY A 2 7.54 6.86 -1.02
C GLY A 2 6.03 6.65 -0.81
N GLY A 3 5.21 7.11 -1.74
CA GLY A 3 3.76 7.02 -1.63
C GLY A 3 3.11 6.74 -2.98
N PHE A 4 1.79 6.61 -2.98
CA PHE A 4 1.02 6.43 -4.19
C PHE A 4 -0.38 7.03 -4.10
N VAL A 5 -0.96 7.30 -5.26
CA VAL A 5 -2.39 7.53 -5.47
C VAL A 5 -2.85 6.61 -6.60
N LEU A 6 -3.87 5.82 -6.35
CA LEU A 6 -4.57 5.03 -7.35
C LEU A 6 -5.98 5.57 -7.49
N LEU A 7 -6.33 6.05 -8.67
CA LEU A 7 -7.68 6.48 -9.03
C LEU A 7 -8.27 5.46 -9.99
N HIS A 8 -9.43 4.94 -9.65
CA HIS A 8 -10.23 4.17 -10.60
C HIS A 8 -10.85 5.13 -11.63
N THR A 9 -10.75 4.80 -12.90
CA THR A 9 -11.29 5.59 -14.01
C THR A 9 -12.33 4.77 -14.76
N VAL A 10 -13.42 5.42 -15.14
CA VAL A 10 -14.46 4.83 -15.99
C VAL A 10 -14.49 5.59 -17.30
N ALA A 11 -14.66 4.89 -18.41
CA ALA A 11 -14.73 5.51 -19.71
C ALA A 11 -15.85 6.58 -19.75
N GLY A 12 -15.51 7.79 -20.20
CA GLY A 12 -16.44 8.93 -20.26
C GLY A 12 -16.62 9.73 -18.97
N GLU A 13 -15.98 9.34 -17.85
CA GLU A 13 -15.99 10.12 -16.61
C GLU A 13 -14.77 11.03 -16.53
N ASP A 14 -15.00 12.33 -16.33
CA ASP A 14 -13.92 13.29 -16.06
C ASP A 14 -13.58 13.30 -14.57
N ARG A 15 -12.38 12.85 -14.24
CA ARG A 15 -11.82 12.83 -12.88
C ARG A 15 -10.62 13.75 -12.70
N SER A 16 -10.40 14.65 -13.64
CA SER A 16 -9.24 15.56 -13.63
C SER A 16 -9.17 16.40 -12.36
N THR A 17 -10.30 16.84 -11.83
CA THR A 17 -10.37 17.59 -10.57
C THR A 17 -9.93 16.75 -9.38
N ALA A 18 -10.43 15.51 -9.24
CA ALA A 18 -10.05 14.59 -8.19
C ALA A 18 -8.57 14.19 -8.29
N GLU A 19 -8.09 13.91 -9.51
CA GLU A 19 -6.67 13.67 -9.79
C GLU A 19 -5.82 14.87 -9.32
N ALA A 20 -6.12 16.07 -9.80
CA ALA A 20 -5.37 17.27 -9.46
C ALA A 20 -5.36 17.55 -7.94
N ALA A 21 -6.49 17.38 -7.26
CA ALA A 21 -6.61 17.58 -5.82
C ALA A 21 -5.76 16.57 -5.03
N ALA A 22 -5.82 15.27 -5.38
CA ALA A 22 -5.02 14.24 -4.73
C ALA A 22 -3.51 14.46 -4.93
N LEU A 23 -3.08 14.77 -6.15
CA LEU A 23 -1.67 15.02 -6.47
C LEU A 23 -1.13 16.28 -5.79
N ALA A 24 -1.97 17.33 -5.67
CA ALA A 24 -1.61 18.58 -4.99
C ALA A 24 -1.26 18.36 -3.50
N VAL A 25 -1.84 17.35 -2.84
CA VAL A 25 -1.48 17.02 -1.46
C VAL A 25 -0.02 16.59 -1.35
N PHE A 26 0.44 15.70 -2.21
CA PHE A 26 1.83 15.25 -2.23
C PHE A 26 2.80 16.38 -2.60
N ALA A 27 2.41 17.25 -3.53
CA ALA A 27 3.20 18.44 -3.87
C ALA A 27 3.36 19.38 -2.66
N ARG A 28 2.27 19.64 -1.90
CA ARG A 28 2.32 20.45 -0.65
C ARG A 28 3.18 19.79 0.44
N MET A 29 3.28 18.45 0.45
CA MET A 29 4.18 17.73 1.34
C MET A 29 5.65 17.75 0.89
N GLY A 30 5.96 18.44 -0.21
CA GLY A 30 7.31 18.54 -0.77
C GLY A 30 7.77 17.25 -1.44
N MET A 31 6.85 16.40 -1.90
CA MET A 31 7.21 15.22 -2.68
C MET A 31 7.53 15.63 -4.12
N PRO A 32 8.51 14.97 -4.77
CA PRO A 32 8.80 15.22 -6.18
C PRO A 32 7.62 14.83 -7.07
N ALA A 33 7.69 15.20 -8.35
CA ALA A 33 6.68 14.81 -9.33
C ALA A 33 6.53 13.27 -9.39
N PRO A 34 5.31 12.75 -9.45
CA PRO A 34 5.09 11.32 -9.50
C PRO A 34 5.41 10.72 -10.87
N ARG A 35 5.77 9.46 -10.88
CA ARG A 35 5.69 8.63 -12.09
C ARG A 35 4.23 8.23 -12.29
N LEU A 36 3.65 8.60 -13.42
CA LEU A 36 2.27 8.26 -13.78
C LEU A 36 2.23 7.00 -14.64
N LEU A 37 1.39 6.05 -14.24
CA LEU A 37 1.02 4.88 -15.03
C LEU A 37 -0.49 4.94 -15.28
N ARG A 38 -0.90 4.81 -16.54
CA ARG A 38 -2.30 4.81 -16.94
C ARG A 38 -2.65 3.44 -17.50
N GLY A 39 -3.66 2.80 -16.92
CA GLY A 39 -4.29 1.61 -17.45
C GLY A 39 -5.64 1.95 -18.07
N GLU A 40 -6.37 0.94 -18.49
CA GLU A 40 -7.71 1.09 -19.03
C GLU A 40 -8.68 1.69 -18.01
N ASN A 41 -8.62 1.19 -16.76
CA ASN A 41 -9.58 1.53 -15.71
C ASN A 41 -8.92 2.25 -14.52
N TYR A 42 -7.68 2.74 -14.65
CA TYR A 42 -7.01 3.41 -13.55
C TYR A 42 -5.95 4.42 -14.00
N LEU A 43 -5.70 5.36 -13.11
CA LEU A 43 -4.50 6.16 -13.05
C LEU A 43 -3.76 5.82 -11.75
N LEU A 44 -2.48 5.50 -11.86
CA LEU A 44 -1.59 5.27 -10.74
C LEU A 44 -0.46 6.30 -10.74
N ALA A 45 -0.38 7.10 -9.68
CA ALA A 45 0.71 8.02 -9.42
C ALA A 45 1.64 7.43 -8.35
N LEU A 46 2.89 7.22 -8.69
CA LEU A 46 3.93 6.66 -7.81
C LEU A 46 4.93 7.74 -7.42
N TYR A 47 5.12 7.92 -6.13
CA TYR A 47 6.06 8.89 -5.58
C TYR A 47 7.30 8.18 -5.05
N PRO A 48 8.51 8.63 -5.43
CA PRO A 48 9.75 8.06 -4.90
C PRO A 48 9.91 8.38 -3.41
N LYS A 49 10.81 7.67 -2.74
CA LYS A 49 11.29 8.09 -1.42
C LYS A 49 12.01 9.43 -1.56
N ARG A 50 11.99 10.27 -0.52
CA ARG A 50 12.66 11.60 -0.55
C ARG A 50 14.14 11.57 -0.93
N GLN A 51 14.81 10.45 -0.69
CA GLN A 51 16.24 10.25 -0.99
C GLN A 51 16.48 9.55 -2.33
N ALA A 52 15.41 9.21 -3.08
CA ALA A 52 15.49 8.55 -4.36
C ALA A 52 14.93 9.46 -5.45
N SER A 53 15.58 9.49 -6.61
CA SER A 53 15.10 10.25 -7.77
C SER A 53 13.88 9.62 -8.43
N GLU A 54 13.73 8.29 -8.33
CA GLU A 54 12.66 7.52 -8.96
C GLU A 54 12.05 6.50 -7.99
N PRO A 55 10.77 6.11 -8.20
CA PRO A 55 10.16 5.01 -7.47
C PRO A 55 10.86 3.69 -7.84
N ALA A 56 10.83 2.71 -6.91
CA ALA A 56 11.32 1.36 -7.16
C ALA A 56 10.34 0.60 -8.07
N LEU A 57 10.29 0.99 -9.33
CA LEU A 57 9.39 0.49 -10.38
C LEU A 57 10.15 -0.37 -11.36
N GLU A 58 9.62 -1.56 -11.66
CA GLU A 58 10.04 -2.40 -12.77
C GLU A 58 8.89 -2.59 -13.74
N GLN A 59 9.15 -2.44 -15.03
CA GLN A 59 8.17 -2.64 -16.10
C GLN A 59 8.62 -3.80 -16.98
N PHE A 60 7.69 -4.68 -17.34
CA PHE A 60 7.95 -5.88 -18.12
C PHE A 60 7.48 -5.70 -19.58
N PRO A 61 8.07 -6.43 -20.55
CA PRO A 61 7.73 -6.29 -21.98
C PRO A 61 6.26 -6.59 -22.30
N ASN A 62 5.57 -7.40 -21.47
CA ASN A 62 4.15 -7.74 -21.62
C ASN A 62 3.21 -6.64 -21.10
N GLY A 63 3.73 -5.49 -20.65
CA GLY A 63 2.96 -4.39 -20.09
C GLY A 63 2.63 -4.56 -18.60
N ASP A 64 3.07 -5.62 -17.97
CA ASP A 64 3.03 -5.77 -16.53
C ASP A 64 4.04 -4.84 -15.84
N PHE A 65 3.85 -4.61 -14.55
CA PHE A 65 4.79 -3.85 -13.74
C PHE A 65 4.73 -4.26 -12.28
N THR A 66 5.74 -3.90 -11.52
CA THR A 66 5.76 -3.98 -10.07
C THR A 66 6.48 -2.80 -9.46
N CYS A 67 5.98 -2.32 -8.33
CA CYS A 67 6.55 -1.22 -7.57
C CYS A 67 6.41 -1.49 -6.08
N ALA A 68 7.42 -1.13 -5.30
CA ALA A 68 7.34 -1.14 -3.84
C ALA A 68 7.34 0.28 -3.29
N CYS A 69 6.27 0.65 -2.59
CA CYS A 69 6.20 1.83 -1.73
C CYS A 69 6.56 1.45 -0.30
N GLY A 70 7.23 2.34 0.45
CA GLY A 70 7.74 2.01 1.77
C GLY A 70 9.07 1.23 1.73
N THR A 71 9.32 0.36 2.70
CA THR A 71 10.54 -0.45 2.77
C THR A 71 10.15 -1.92 2.67
N LEU A 72 10.40 -2.52 1.52
CA LEU A 72 10.24 -3.94 1.26
C LEU A 72 11.63 -4.59 1.22
N ILE A 73 11.84 -5.56 2.09
CA ILE A 73 12.91 -6.55 2.00
C ILE A 73 12.25 -7.86 1.60
N TYR A 74 12.65 -8.40 0.48
CA TYR A 74 12.17 -9.69 -0.02
C TYR A 74 13.36 -10.57 -0.34
N ASP A 75 13.44 -11.74 0.30
CA ASP A 75 14.60 -12.65 0.19
C ASP A 75 15.95 -11.93 0.41
N ALA A 76 16.03 -11.12 1.45
CA ALA A 76 17.23 -10.35 1.83
C ALA A 76 17.66 -9.28 0.83
N VAL A 77 16.84 -8.90 -0.16
CA VAL A 77 17.13 -7.81 -1.10
C VAL A 77 16.15 -6.65 -0.94
N LEU A 78 16.53 -5.46 -1.37
CA LEU A 78 15.78 -4.20 -1.29
C LEU A 78 15.51 -3.61 -2.68
N GLY A 79 14.51 -2.72 -2.73
CA GLY A 79 14.25 -1.88 -3.91
C GLY A 79 13.61 -2.66 -5.05
N THR A 80 13.95 -2.31 -6.28
CA THR A 80 13.39 -2.94 -7.49
C THR A 80 13.58 -4.46 -7.51
N PRO A 81 14.73 -5.06 -7.16
CA PRO A 81 14.88 -6.52 -7.11
C PRO A 81 13.95 -7.19 -6.09
N ALA A 82 13.67 -6.55 -4.94
CA ALA A 82 12.72 -7.07 -3.96
C ALA A 82 11.28 -7.09 -4.53
N ALA A 83 10.88 -5.98 -5.19
CA ALA A 83 9.57 -5.90 -5.84
C ALA A 83 9.43 -6.94 -6.96
N ALA A 84 10.47 -7.14 -7.78
CA ALA A 84 10.49 -8.15 -8.83
C ALA A 84 10.40 -9.59 -8.28
N GLY A 85 11.10 -9.88 -7.19
CA GLY A 85 10.99 -11.17 -6.49
C GLY A 85 9.58 -11.43 -5.99
N PHE A 86 9.00 -10.43 -5.32
CA PHE A 86 7.62 -10.50 -4.84
C PHE A 86 6.61 -10.71 -5.99
N TYR A 87 6.76 -9.96 -7.10
CA TYR A 87 5.93 -10.12 -8.30
C TYR A 87 6.02 -11.52 -8.88
N ARG A 88 7.23 -12.09 -9.01
CA ARG A 88 7.42 -13.43 -9.54
C ARG A 88 6.65 -14.48 -8.74
N ASP A 89 6.72 -14.39 -7.42
CA ASP A 89 6.19 -15.39 -6.51
C ASP A 89 4.70 -15.13 -6.13
N TYR A 90 4.17 -13.97 -6.49
CA TYR A 90 2.76 -13.62 -6.27
C TYR A 90 1.82 -14.47 -7.13
N SER A 91 0.74 -14.95 -6.52
CA SER A 91 -0.42 -15.49 -7.19
C SER A 91 -1.70 -14.89 -6.63
N ARG A 92 -2.80 -14.91 -7.41
CA ARG A 92 -4.12 -14.42 -6.95
C ARG A 92 -4.63 -15.10 -5.67
N ARG A 93 -4.14 -16.30 -5.38
CA ARG A 93 -4.54 -17.09 -4.20
C ARG A 93 -3.64 -16.88 -3.01
N SER A 94 -2.43 -16.38 -3.21
CA SER A 94 -1.42 -16.27 -2.16
C SER A 94 -0.45 -15.15 -2.47
N ALA A 95 -0.45 -14.13 -1.62
CA ALA A 95 0.59 -13.12 -1.59
C ALA A 95 1.75 -13.64 -0.71
N PRO A 96 3.00 -13.61 -1.18
CA PRO A 96 4.15 -14.20 -0.46
C PRO A 96 4.64 -13.28 0.68
N ARG A 97 3.73 -12.87 1.58
CA ARG A 97 4.01 -11.96 2.69
C ARG A 97 4.94 -12.57 3.75
N ASP A 98 4.95 -13.90 3.88
CA ASP A 98 5.80 -14.65 4.80
C ASP A 98 7.31 -14.55 4.51
N ARG A 99 7.66 -14.18 3.27
CA ARG A 99 9.05 -13.93 2.82
C ARG A 99 9.41 -12.45 2.76
N ALA A 100 8.46 -11.59 3.12
CA ALA A 100 8.61 -10.14 3.04
C ALA A 100 8.73 -9.52 4.43
N ILE A 101 9.72 -8.67 4.63
CA ILE A 101 9.97 -7.94 5.87
C ILE A 101 9.89 -6.44 5.58
N GLY A 102 9.34 -5.68 6.54
CA GLY A 102 9.28 -4.23 6.50
C GLY A 102 7.87 -3.68 6.49
N HIS A 103 7.75 -2.37 6.30
CA HIS A 103 6.49 -1.67 6.14
C HIS A 103 6.38 -1.23 4.68
N TYR A 104 5.46 -1.81 3.95
CA TYR A 104 5.41 -1.65 2.50
C TYR A 104 4.00 -1.82 1.93
N ALA A 105 3.82 -1.29 0.73
CA ALA A 105 2.81 -1.74 -0.21
C ALA A 105 3.48 -2.12 -1.52
N VAL A 106 3.24 -3.34 -2.01
CA VAL A 106 3.60 -3.73 -3.37
C VAL A 106 2.43 -3.42 -4.27
N ILE A 107 2.67 -2.63 -5.31
CA ILE A 107 1.69 -2.30 -6.34
C ILE A 107 2.16 -2.95 -7.61
N MET A 108 1.32 -3.77 -8.22
CA MET A 108 1.69 -4.51 -9.41
C MET A 108 0.54 -4.66 -10.39
N ARG A 109 0.90 -4.85 -11.65
CA ARG A 109 0.03 -5.44 -12.66
C ARG A 109 0.64 -6.76 -13.06
N LYS A 110 -0.13 -7.85 -12.96
CA LYS A 110 0.27 -9.20 -13.33
C LYS A 110 -0.88 -9.91 -14.02
N ASP A 111 -0.62 -10.46 -15.22
CA ASP A 111 -1.62 -11.19 -16.00
C ASP A 111 -2.92 -10.39 -16.20
N GLY A 112 -2.80 -9.08 -16.46
CA GLY A 112 -3.92 -8.17 -16.69
C GLY A 112 -4.61 -7.64 -15.42
N GLU A 113 -4.31 -8.17 -14.23
CA GLU A 113 -4.85 -7.69 -12.96
C GLU A 113 -3.92 -6.68 -12.30
N THR A 114 -4.47 -5.56 -11.85
CA THR A 114 -3.72 -4.57 -11.05
C THR A 114 -4.11 -4.73 -9.58
N ALA A 115 -3.10 -4.90 -8.72
CA ALA A 115 -3.29 -5.13 -7.29
C ALA A 115 -2.36 -4.26 -6.43
N ILE A 116 -2.85 -3.89 -5.24
CA ILE A 116 -2.07 -3.30 -4.15
C ILE A 116 -2.08 -4.28 -2.99
N ILE A 117 -0.90 -4.67 -2.55
CA ILE A 117 -0.70 -5.67 -1.49
C ILE A 117 0.11 -5.02 -0.38
N PRO A 118 -0.54 -4.59 0.72
CA PRO A 118 0.17 -4.07 1.89
C PRO A 118 0.89 -5.17 2.67
N ASP A 119 1.76 -4.76 3.56
CA ASP A 119 2.37 -5.66 4.53
C ASP A 119 1.34 -6.37 5.42
N GLY A 120 1.72 -7.51 5.99
CA GLY A 120 0.81 -8.36 6.73
C GLY A 120 0.34 -7.79 8.09
N PHE A 121 0.96 -6.71 8.56
CA PHE A 121 0.64 -6.07 9.84
C PHE A 121 -0.11 -4.74 9.69
N GLY A 122 -0.29 -4.25 8.45
CA GLY A 122 -0.89 -2.95 8.19
C GLY A 122 -0.02 -1.78 8.66
N ALA A 123 1.30 -1.97 8.74
CA ALA A 123 2.22 -0.89 9.13
C ALA A 123 2.31 0.19 8.05
N TYR A 124 2.17 -0.19 6.78
CA TYR A 124 2.02 0.75 5.69
C TYR A 124 0.54 1.05 5.47
N LEU A 125 0.10 2.20 5.95
CA LEU A 125 -1.30 2.60 5.90
C LEU A 125 -1.75 2.90 4.47
N ILE A 126 -2.91 2.36 4.09
CA ILE A 126 -3.58 2.64 2.83
C ILE A 126 -5.00 3.10 3.13
N PHE A 127 -5.35 4.27 2.64
CA PHE A 127 -6.67 4.86 2.78
C PHE A 127 -7.42 4.74 1.46
N TYR A 128 -8.75 4.59 1.54
CA TYR A 128 -9.61 4.54 0.36
C TYR A 128 -10.95 5.22 0.65
N ASP A 129 -11.67 5.62 -0.39
CA ASP A 129 -13.00 6.19 -0.25
C ASP A 129 -14.09 5.12 -0.16
N ALA A 130 -15.19 5.43 0.54
CA ALA A 130 -16.32 4.51 0.73
C ALA A 130 -16.95 4.05 -0.60
N ALA A 131 -16.86 4.86 -1.66
CA ALA A 131 -17.31 4.48 -3.00
C ALA A 131 -16.30 3.60 -3.75
N GLN A 132 -15.13 3.32 -3.14
CA GLN A 132 -14.08 2.46 -3.71
C GLN A 132 -13.55 2.94 -5.08
N ARG A 133 -13.34 4.24 -5.21
CA ARG A 133 -12.90 4.93 -6.44
C ARG A 133 -11.47 5.44 -6.36
N ILE A 134 -10.94 5.62 -5.16
CA ILE A 134 -9.57 6.08 -4.91
C ILE A 134 -8.95 5.30 -3.76
N ALA A 135 -7.67 4.98 -3.89
CA ALA A 135 -6.84 4.48 -2.80
C ALA A 135 -5.50 5.23 -2.78
N SER A 136 -4.99 5.52 -1.60
CA SER A 136 -3.73 6.24 -1.44
C SER A 136 -3.02 5.89 -0.13
N SER A 137 -1.71 6.06 -0.11
CA SER A 137 -0.91 6.07 1.12
C SER A 137 -1.08 7.35 1.95
N SER A 138 -1.87 8.30 1.48
CA SER A 138 -2.15 9.57 2.16
C SER A 138 -3.65 9.73 2.42
N PHE A 139 -4.04 9.80 3.70
CA PHE A 139 -5.39 10.14 4.12
C PHE A 139 -5.90 11.43 3.47
N LEU A 140 -5.07 12.48 3.49
CA LEU A 140 -5.45 13.78 2.93
C LEU A 140 -5.60 13.73 1.41
N ALA A 141 -4.86 12.87 0.70
CA ALA A 141 -5.01 12.74 -0.74
C ALA A 141 -6.37 12.12 -1.10
N VAL A 142 -6.83 11.11 -0.34
CA VAL A 142 -8.17 10.56 -0.51
C VAL A 142 -9.23 11.62 -0.19
N ALA A 143 -9.15 12.24 0.99
CA ALA A 143 -10.12 13.25 1.42
C ALA A 143 -10.21 14.44 0.44
N SER A 144 -9.07 14.92 -0.10
CA SER A 144 -9.05 16.05 -1.05
C SER A 144 -9.60 15.71 -2.43
N ALA A 145 -9.65 14.43 -2.80
CA ALA A 145 -10.20 13.99 -4.08
C ALA A 145 -11.72 13.82 -4.07
N LEU A 146 -12.34 13.91 -2.90
CA LEU A 146 -13.79 13.80 -2.73
C LEU A 146 -14.44 15.19 -2.83
N ASP A 147 -15.62 15.26 -3.42
CA ASP A 147 -16.40 16.49 -3.50
C ASP A 147 -16.83 16.99 -2.12
N ARG A 148 -17.00 16.06 -1.19
CA ARG A 148 -17.43 16.34 0.18
C ARG A 148 -16.83 15.31 1.13
N VAL A 149 -16.44 15.77 2.32
CA VAL A 149 -16.10 14.94 3.47
C VAL A 149 -16.92 15.40 4.70
N THR A 150 -17.38 14.44 5.48
CA THR A 150 -18.18 14.65 6.67
C THR A 150 -17.39 14.16 7.90
N LEU A 151 -17.26 15.01 8.90
CA LEU A 151 -16.63 14.61 10.16
C LEU A 151 -17.56 13.64 10.89
N GLY A 152 -17.14 12.38 11.00
CA GLY A 152 -17.87 11.34 11.74
C GLY A 152 -17.82 11.57 13.25
N ALA A 153 -18.96 11.65 13.91
CA ALA A 153 -19.02 11.92 15.35
C ALA A 153 -18.26 10.88 16.17
N GLN A 154 -18.42 9.59 15.85
CA GLN A 154 -17.72 8.51 16.54
C GLN A 154 -16.21 8.59 16.31
N GLY A 155 -15.77 8.69 15.05
CA GLY A 155 -14.34 8.78 14.71
C GLY A 155 -13.67 10.01 15.34
N ALA A 156 -14.35 11.16 15.36
CA ALA A 156 -13.86 12.35 16.03
C ALA A 156 -13.71 12.16 17.54
N CYS A 157 -14.70 11.56 18.20
CA CYS A 157 -14.63 11.26 19.64
C CYS A 157 -13.48 10.26 19.94
N GLU A 158 -13.39 9.16 19.20
CA GLU A 158 -12.33 8.18 19.40
C GLU A 158 -10.95 8.82 19.23
N TYR A 159 -10.76 9.64 18.18
CA TYR A 159 -9.51 10.32 17.95
C TYR A 159 -9.13 11.28 19.09
N VAL A 160 -10.09 12.06 19.58
CA VAL A 160 -9.86 13.01 20.69
C VAL A 160 -9.50 12.30 21.99
N PHE A 161 -10.17 11.18 22.29
CA PHE A 161 -9.96 10.47 23.56
C PHE A 161 -8.81 9.47 23.54
N ASN A 162 -8.58 8.81 22.38
CA ASN A 162 -7.62 7.71 22.27
C ASN A 162 -6.39 8.05 21.42
N GLY A 163 -6.43 9.16 20.65
CA GLY A 163 -5.41 9.52 19.68
C GLY A 163 -5.45 8.69 18.39
N VAL A 164 -6.36 7.72 18.31
CA VAL A 164 -6.55 6.84 17.16
C VAL A 164 -8.04 6.52 16.98
N VAL A 165 -8.44 6.18 15.76
CA VAL A 165 -9.77 5.66 15.45
C VAL A 165 -9.67 4.15 15.31
N SER A 166 -10.62 3.41 15.89
CA SER A 166 -10.60 1.95 15.93
C SER A 166 -11.12 1.33 14.63
N GLY A 167 -10.56 0.18 14.27
CA GLY A 167 -10.99 -0.59 13.09
C GLY A 167 -10.57 0.04 11.76
N ASP A 168 -11.45 -0.02 10.78
CA ASP A 168 -11.23 0.48 9.42
C ASP A 168 -11.77 1.92 9.23
N ALA A 169 -12.35 2.51 10.28
CA ALA A 169 -12.90 3.87 10.25
C ALA A 169 -11.78 4.92 10.31
N THR A 170 -12.10 6.15 9.90
CA THR A 170 -11.28 7.34 10.11
C THR A 170 -12.10 8.45 10.75
N VAL A 171 -11.55 9.65 10.86
CA VAL A 171 -12.31 10.82 11.33
C VAL A 171 -13.34 11.33 10.31
N PHE A 172 -13.25 10.90 9.04
CA PHE A 172 -14.24 11.23 8.01
C PHE A 172 -15.03 9.98 7.62
N ASP A 173 -16.35 10.11 7.52
CA ASP A 173 -17.24 8.99 7.20
C ASP A 173 -16.97 8.39 5.80
N GLU A 174 -16.52 9.22 4.86
CA GLU A 174 -16.26 8.82 3.47
C GLU A 174 -14.85 8.25 3.23
N VAL A 175 -13.95 8.34 4.21
CA VAL A 175 -12.57 7.85 4.10
C VAL A 175 -12.33 6.70 5.06
N LEU A 176 -11.89 5.58 4.53
CA LEU A 176 -11.66 4.35 5.26
C LEU A 176 -10.19 3.95 5.23
N LEU A 177 -9.76 3.19 6.23
CA LEU A 177 -8.46 2.56 6.29
C LEU A 177 -8.56 1.13 5.74
N ALA A 178 -7.67 0.75 4.86
CA ALA A 178 -7.64 -0.62 4.36
C ALA A 178 -7.37 -1.61 5.51
N PRO A 179 -8.14 -2.70 5.59
CA PRO A 179 -7.96 -3.70 6.64
C PRO A 179 -6.57 -4.33 6.60
N VAL A 180 -6.10 -4.77 7.75
CA VAL A 180 -4.90 -5.61 7.83
C VAL A 180 -5.09 -6.85 6.95
N ASN A 181 -4.07 -7.27 6.23
CA ASN A 181 -4.10 -8.34 5.22
C ASN A 181 -5.08 -8.09 4.05
N ALA A 182 -5.46 -6.85 3.77
CA ALA A 182 -6.23 -6.58 2.57
C ALA A 182 -5.37 -6.77 1.31
N THR A 183 -6.02 -7.15 0.23
CA THR A 183 -5.54 -6.99 -1.14
C THR A 183 -6.56 -6.11 -1.86
N ILE A 184 -6.08 -5.01 -2.47
CA ILE A 184 -6.93 -4.10 -3.23
C ILE A 184 -6.68 -4.38 -4.70
N THR A 185 -7.71 -4.75 -5.44
CA THR A 185 -7.62 -4.99 -6.89
C THR A 185 -8.43 -3.97 -7.66
N VAL A 186 -8.04 -3.70 -8.90
CA VAL A 186 -8.79 -2.83 -9.80
C VAL A 186 -9.72 -3.69 -10.63
N ASP A 187 -11.01 -3.52 -10.43
CA ASP A 187 -12.07 -4.12 -11.24
C ASP A 187 -12.58 -3.11 -12.28
N GLU A 188 -13.47 -3.55 -13.19
CA GLU A 188 -14.05 -2.68 -14.23
C GLU A 188 -14.85 -1.51 -13.66
N ARG A 189 -15.48 -1.69 -12.48
CA ARG A 189 -16.42 -0.72 -11.90
C ARG A 189 -15.85 0.06 -10.72
N ARG A 190 -14.92 -0.53 -9.95
CA ARG A 190 -14.40 0.05 -8.70
C ARG A 190 -13.13 -0.66 -8.25
N LEU A 191 -12.57 -0.19 -7.14
CA LEU A 191 -11.55 -0.92 -6.41
C LEU A 191 -12.24 -2.02 -5.58
N GLU A 192 -11.80 -3.25 -5.68
CA GLU A 192 -12.26 -4.35 -4.82
C GLU A 192 -11.28 -4.51 -3.65
N ILE A 193 -11.78 -4.38 -2.42
CA ILE A 193 -10.99 -4.59 -1.20
C ILE A 193 -11.33 -5.95 -0.63
N ARG A 194 -10.43 -6.91 -0.81
CA ARG A 194 -10.58 -8.27 -0.30
C ARG A 194 -9.69 -8.45 0.93
N ARG A 195 -10.28 -8.98 2.00
CA ARG A 195 -9.50 -9.46 3.15
C ARG A 195 -8.96 -10.84 2.86
N ASP A 196 -7.65 -10.97 2.81
CA ASP A 196 -7.04 -12.28 2.75
C ASP A 196 -7.14 -12.98 4.12
N PRO A 197 -7.24 -14.32 4.17
CA PRO A 197 -7.25 -15.01 5.43
C PRO A 197 -6.02 -14.63 6.26
N LEU A 198 -6.24 -14.27 7.52
CA LEU A 198 -5.13 -14.08 8.45
C LEU A 198 -4.34 -15.38 8.52
N HIS A 199 -3.05 -15.31 8.24
CA HIS A 199 -2.14 -16.42 8.51
C HIS A 199 -1.96 -16.52 10.03
N THR A 200 -2.99 -17.04 10.70
CA THR A 200 -2.83 -17.45 12.11
C THR A 200 -1.84 -18.60 12.13
N PRO A 201 -0.74 -18.47 12.87
CA PRO A 201 0.13 -19.62 13.07
C PRO A 201 -0.73 -20.77 13.59
N ARG A 202 -0.85 -21.85 12.82
CA ARG A 202 -1.65 -23.03 13.20
C ARG A 202 -1.07 -23.77 14.39
N THR A 203 0.16 -23.41 14.78
CA THR A 203 0.86 -24.02 15.90
C THR A 203 1.50 -22.93 16.74
N VAL A 204 1.23 -22.97 18.03
CA VAL A 204 2.07 -22.27 19.01
C VAL A 204 3.48 -22.81 18.83
N SER A 205 4.45 -21.93 18.68
CA SER A 205 5.85 -22.37 18.60
C SER A 205 6.16 -23.20 19.83
N THR A 206 6.54 -24.45 19.63
CA THR A 206 7.07 -25.32 20.70
C THR A 206 8.58 -25.14 20.89
N ALA A 207 9.19 -24.20 20.13
CA ALA A 207 10.59 -23.91 20.27
C ALA A 207 10.87 -23.30 21.66
N PRO A 208 12.00 -23.61 22.29
CA PRO A 208 12.45 -22.97 23.52
C PRO A 208 12.48 -21.45 23.35
N PHE A 209 12.25 -20.73 24.45
CA PHE A 209 12.21 -19.25 24.44
C PHE A 209 13.49 -18.67 23.84
N GLU A 210 14.65 -19.21 24.22
CA GLU A 210 15.98 -18.79 23.75
C GLU A 210 16.11 -18.92 22.23
N ALA A 211 15.63 -20.03 21.65
CA ALA A 211 15.66 -20.22 20.20
C ALA A 211 14.73 -19.23 19.46
N THR A 212 13.61 -18.85 20.09
CA THR A 212 12.70 -17.83 19.55
C THR A 212 13.33 -16.45 19.59
N VAL A 213 14.02 -16.11 20.68
CA VAL A 213 14.78 -14.85 20.82
C VAL A 213 15.91 -14.78 19.78
N GLU A 214 16.72 -15.84 19.68
CA GLU A 214 17.80 -15.90 18.70
C GLU A 214 17.31 -15.72 17.27
N ARG A 215 16.23 -16.38 16.88
CA ARG A 215 15.61 -16.20 15.56
C ARG A 215 15.11 -14.76 15.35
N SER A 216 14.52 -14.16 16.37
CA SER A 216 14.06 -12.78 16.29
C SER A 216 15.23 -11.80 16.10
N MET A 217 16.33 -12.02 16.81
CA MET A 217 17.57 -11.24 16.67
C MET A 217 18.17 -11.40 15.26
N GLN A 218 18.20 -12.61 14.72
CA GLN A 218 18.68 -12.86 13.35
C GLN A 218 17.85 -12.10 12.30
N ILE A 219 16.52 -12.05 12.47
CA ILE A 219 15.64 -11.27 11.57
C ILE A 219 15.94 -9.78 11.68
N LEU A 220 16.13 -9.26 12.90
CA LEU A 220 16.48 -7.87 13.11
C LEU A 220 17.86 -7.53 12.52
N ASP A 221 18.86 -8.36 12.74
CA ASP A 221 20.21 -8.18 12.20
C ASP A 221 20.18 -8.20 10.66
N GLN A 222 19.43 -9.11 10.06
CA GLN A 222 19.22 -9.15 8.62
C GLN A 222 18.54 -7.87 8.12
N TYR A 223 17.52 -7.39 8.83
CA TYR A 223 16.84 -6.14 8.48
C TYR A 223 17.81 -4.96 8.52
N PHE A 224 18.51 -4.77 9.65
CA PHE A 224 19.41 -3.65 9.82
C PHE A 224 20.61 -3.70 8.89
N SER A 225 21.26 -4.84 8.71
CA SER A 225 22.38 -5.00 7.78
C SER A 225 21.97 -4.68 6.34
N THR A 226 20.76 -5.11 5.93
CA THR A 226 20.23 -4.87 4.58
C THR A 226 19.88 -3.39 4.36
N VAL A 227 19.39 -2.69 5.40
CA VAL A 227 18.99 -1.27 5.31
C VAL A 227 20.18 -0.34 5.44
N VAL A 228 21.18 -0.67 6.28
CA VAL A 228 22.35 0.20 6.57
C VAL A 228 23.43 0.05 5.50
N ALA A 229 23.52 -1.07 4.81
CA ALA A 229 24.52 -1.31 3.75
C ALA A 229 24.30 -0.44 2.48
N ARG A 230 23.42 0.54 2.52
CA ARG A 230 23.16 1.55 1.50
C ARG A 230 23.39 2.96 2.00
#